data_0f38ff2f70d3eb0f7e62b2e690e748e1
#
_entry.id   0f38ff2f70d3eb0f7e62b2e690e748e1
#
_cell.length_a   1.000
_cell.length_b   1.000
_cell.length_c   1.000
_cell.angle_alpha   90.00
_cell.angle_beta   90.00
_cell.angle_gamma   90.00
#
_symmetry.space_group_name_H-M   'P 1'
#
loop_
_entity.id
_entity.type
_entity.pdbx_description
1 polymer ?
#
loop_
_entity_poly.entity_id
_entity_poly.type
_entity_poly.pdbx_seq_one_letter_code
_entity_poly.pdbx_strand_id
1 'polypeptide(L)'
;MKGISNIPILMFLPIVFFIFLVGAFYIGLQRDDDNSLPSVLIGELAPNISKNELYSGSEVTHELMKSPGIKLVNFWASWCPPCRAEHEKLLEIAESGTVIFGVNIKDDKENALSYLQRYGNPFQAVSYDPDGRTAIDWGVTAPPETFIINNEGEVLFRFAGPLVGQDYLSRFLPAYDSALSNE
;
A
#
# COMPACT_ATOMS: atom_id res chain seq x y z
N MET A 1 -7.29 -0.64 -70.45
CA MET A 1 -6.37 -0.98 -69.40
C MET A 1 -6.18 0.28 -68.55
N LYS A 2 -6.83 0.36 -67.35
CA LYS A 2 -6.75 1.53 -66.46
C LYS A 2 -5.43 1.49 -65.70
N GLY A 3 -4.68 2.60 -65.79
CA GLY A 3 -3.38 2.76 -65.11
C GLY A 3 -3.57 2.68 -63.60
N ILE A 4 -2.73 1.89 -62.95
CA ILE A 4 -2.54 1.85 -61.50
C ILE A 4 -1.98 3.24 -61.12
N SER A 5 -2.80 4.09 -60.50
CA SER A 5 -2.35 5.38 -60.01
C SER A 5 -1.27 5.15 -58.95
N ASN A 6 -0.07 5.70 -59.22
CA ASN A 6 1.02 5.73 -58.23
C ASN A 6 0.56 6.53 -57.00
N ILE A 7 0.04 5.83 -55.98
CA ILE A 7 -0.27 6.45 -54.69
C ILE A 7 1.11 6.90 -54.12
N PRO A 8 1.31 8.19 -53.89
CA PRO A 8 2.60 8.65 -53.40
C PRO A 8 2.86 8.04 -52.02
N ILE A 9 4.03 7.46 -51.84
CA ILE A 9 4.50 6.82 -50.62
C ILE A 9 4.32 7.73 -49.40
N LEU A 10 4.35 9.05 -49.62
CA LEU A 10 4.10 10.10 -48.62
C LEU A 10 2.71 10.01 -47.97
N MET A 11 1.73 9.40 -48.66
CA MET A 11 0.37 9.25 -48.18
C MET A 11 0.25 8.16 -47.06
N PHE A 12 1.22 7.26 -46.98
CA PHE A 12 1.28 6.25 -45.91
C PHE A 12 2.03 6.72 -44.64
N LEU A 13 2.75 7.83 -44.72
CA LEU A 13 3.54 8.38 -43.61
C LEU A 13 2.72 8.64 -42.35
N PRO A 14 1.52 9.25 -42.40
CA PRO A 14 0.69 9.42 -41.22
C PRO A 14 0.19 8.11 -40.60
N ILE A 15 -0.07 7.09 -41.42
CA ILE A 15 -0.52 5.77 -40.96
C ILE A 15 0.64 5.06 -40.21
N VAL A 16 1.83 5.09 -40.80
CA VAL A 16 3.04 4.49 -40.19
C VAL A 16 3.36 5.21 -38.86
N PHE A 17 3.27 6.53 -38.85
CA PHE A 17 3.48 7.33 -37.65
C PHE A 17 2.45 7.00 -36.57
N PHE A 18 1.19 6.84 -36.91
CA PHE A 18 0.13 6.46 -35.96
C PHE A 18 0.36 5.06 -35.37
N ILE A 19 0.74 4.07 -36.20
CA ILE A 19 1.06 2.71 -35.75
C ILE A 19 2.27 2.75 -34.80
N PHE A 20 3.29 3.56 -35.13
CA PHE A 20 4.44 3.75 -34.26
C PHE A 20 4.05 4.35 -32.89
N LEU A 21 3.19 5.37 -32.87
CA LEU A 21 2.68 5.97 -31.63
C LEU A 21 1.89 4.96 -30.78
N VAL A 22 1.00 4.20 -31.42
CA VAL A 22 0.20 3.17 -30.73
C VAL A 22 1.12 2.09 -30.15
N GLY A 23 2.12 1.65 -30.91
CA GLY A 23 3.10 0.67 -30.44
C GLY A 23 3.94 1.19 -29.28
N ALA A 24 4.42 2.43 -29.37
CA ALA A 24 5.19 3.06 -28.30
C ALA A 24 4.35 3.25 -27.02
N PHE A 25 3.09 3.65 -27.18
CA PHE A 25 2.14 3.78 -26.06
C PHE A 25 1.83 2.42 -25.44
N TYR A 26 1.60 1.39 -26.26
CA TYR A 26 1.36 0.03 -25.78
C TYR A 26 2.55 -0.54 -24.99
N ILE A 27 3.79 -0.33 -25.47
CA ILE A 27 4.99 -0.71 -24.75
C ILE A 27 5.15 0.10 -23.45
N GLY A 28 4.79 1.39 -23.48
CA GLY A 28 4.76 2.24 -22.30
C GLY A 28 3.78 1.77 -21.21
N LEU A 29 2.59 1.26 -21.62
CA LEU A 29 1.59 0.71 -20.71
C LEU A 29 1.98 -0.66 -20.12
N GLN A 30 2.90 -1.38 -20.76
CA GLN A 30 3.42 -2.67 -20.27
C GLN A 30 4.67 -2.51 -19.39
N ARG A 31 5.16 -1.29 -19.20
CA ARG A 31 6.15 -1.06 -18.16
C ARG A 31 5.47 -1.31 -16.83
N ASP A 32 5.91 -2.35 -16.14
CA ASP A 32 5.69 -2.50 -14.71
C ASP A 32 6.34 -1.26 -14.06
N ASP A 33 5.52 -0.26 -13.81
CA ASP A 33 5.95 0.90 -13.04
C ASP A 33 6.28 0.38 -11.65
N ASP A 34 7.54 0.16 -11.39
CA ASP A 34 8.09 0.05 -10.04
C ASP A 34 7.97 1.45 -9.37
N ASN A 35 6.72 1.94 -9.37
CA ASN A 35 6.27 3.26 -8.91
C ASN A 35 6.23 3.35 -7.37
N SER A 36 6.83 2.38 -6.69
CA SER A 36 7.15 2.57 -5.29
C SER A 36 8.33 3.53 -5.20
N LEU A 37 8.04 4.83 -5.14
CA LEU A 37 9.04 5.79 -4.69
C LEU A 37 9.67 5.22 -3.43
N PRO A 38 11.01 5.03 -3.38
CA PRO A 38 11.68 4.55 -2.18
C PRO A 38 11.23 5.44 -1.03
N SER A 39 10.67 4.83 0.01
CA SER A 39 10.30 5.61 1.19
C SER A 39 11.58 6.14 1.81
N VAL A 40 11.62 7.44 2.06
CA VAL A 40 12.72 8.07 2.82
C VAL A 40 12.80 7.55 4.27
N LEU A 41 11.79 6.81 4.71
CA LEU A 41 11.72 6.24 6.06
C LEU A 41 12.42 4.89 6.17
N ILE A 42 12.81 4.23 5.06
CA ILE A 42 13.49 2.92 5.14
C ILE A 42 14.85 3.09 5.83
N GLY A 43 15.04 2.35 6.92
CA GLY A 43 16.23 2.44 7.79
C GLY A 43 16.16 3.56 8.84
N GLU A 44 15.05 4.30 8.90
CA GLU A 44 14.82 5.36 9.88
C GLU A 44 13.76 4.94 10.90
N LEU A 45 13.77 5.60 12.05
CA LEU A 45 12.73 5.40 13.06
C LEU A 45 11.36 5.83 12.49
N ALA A 46 10.38 4.98 12.71
CA ALA A 46 8.99 5.26 12.32
C ALA A 46 8.50 6.56 12.95
N PRO A 47 7.85 7.46 12.18
CA PRO A 47 7.26 8.68 12.73
C PRO A 47 6.19 8.37 13.78
N ASN A 48 5.90 9.35 14.63
CA ASN A 48 4.82 9.23 15.60
C ASN A 48 3.48 9.00 14.90
N ILE A 49 2.64 8.20 15.53
CA ILE A 49 1.26 7.98 15.10
C ILE A 49 0.34 8.89 15.91
N SER A 50 -0.78 9.31 15.32
CA SER A 50 -1.82 10.09 15.99
C SER A 50 -2.25 9.43 17.30
N LYS A 51 -2.35 10.24 18.36
CA LYS A 51 -2.87 9.80 19.66
C LYS A 51 -4.39 9.70 19.71
N ASN A 52 -5.09 10.07 18.64
CA ASN A 52 -6.52 9.91 18.59
C ASN A 52 -6.87 8.43 18.50
N GLU A 53 -7.70 7.97 19.39
CA GLU A 53 -8.17 6.60 19.45
C GLU A 53 -9.37 6.38 18.55
N LEU A 54 -9.42 5.26 17.83
CA LEU A 54 -10.63 4.84 17.14
C LEU A 54 -11.69 4.37 18.14
N TYR A 55 -11.27 3.66 19.19
CA TYR A 55 -12.06 3.27 20.36
C TYR A 55 -11.18 3.33 21.62
N SER A 56 -11.79 3.38 22.80
CA SER A 56 -11.05 3.57 24.05
C SER A 56 -9.95 2.52 24.24
N GLY A 57 -8.73 2.97 24.50
CA GLY A 57 -7.56 2.11 24.70
C GLY A 57 -6.97 1.54 23.42
N SER A 58 -7.35 2.05 22.23
CA SER A 58 -6.84 1.55 20.94
C SER A 58 -5.64 2.34 20.40
N GLU A 59 -5.11 3.30 21.12
CA GLU A 59 -3.99 4.14 20.69
C GLU A 59 -2.75 3.29 20.32
N VAL A 60 -2.13 3.57 19.19
CA VAL A 60 -0.82 3.02 18.82
C VAL A 60 0.26 3.91 19.44
N THR A 61 0.85 3.44 20.54
CA THR A 61 1.90 4.18 21.23
C THR A 61 3.30 3.89 20.66
N HIS A 62 4.24 4.77 20.97
CA HIS A 62 5.64 4.57 20.58
C HIS A 62 6.25 3.32 21.24
N GLU A 63 5.82 3.00 22.47
CA GLU A 63 6.25 1.79 23.19
C GLU A 63 5.74 0.53 22.50
N LEU A 64 4.49 0.54 22.00
CA LEU A 64 3.95 -0.58 21.23
C LEU A 64 4.73 -0.79 19.93
N MET A 65 5.11 0.29 19.24
CA MET A 65 5.93 0.18 18.02
C MET A 65 7.33 -0.38 18.28
N LYS A 66 7.86 -0.23 19.49
CA LYS A 66 9.16 -0.80 19.94
C LYS A 66 9.02 -2.11 20.71
N SER A 67 7.84 -2.71 20.76
CA SER A 67 7.67 -4.03 21.35
C SER A 67 8.48 -5.09 20.58
N PRO A 68 8.85 -6.22 21.23
CA PRO A 68 9.56 -7.29 20.55
C PRO A 68 8.84 -7.78 19.30
N GLY A 69 9.61 -8.22 18.33
CA GLY A 69 9.09 -8.83 17.13
C GLY A 69 8.90 -7.87 15.94
N ILE A 70 8.77 -8.45 14.76
CA ILE A 70 8.38 -7.73 13.54
C ILE A 70 6.90 -7.34 13.64
N LYS A 71 6.59 -6.11 13.28
CA LYS A 71 5.23 -5.57 13.30
C LYS A 71 4.88 -4.96 11.96
N LEU A 72 3.59 -4.93 11.67
CA LEU A 72 3.05 -4.22 10.53
C LEU A 72 2.32 -2.95 10.98
N VAL A 73 2.47 -1.88 10.22
CA VAL A 73 1.64 -0.67 10.34
C VAL A 73 0.88 -0.51 9.04
N ASN A 74 -0.45 -0.68 9.11
CA ASN A 74 -1.33 -0.64 7.95
C ASN A 74 -2.19 0.62 7.97
N PHE A 75 -2.11 1.41 6.92
CA PHE A 75 -2.95 2.60 6.70
C PHE A 75 -4.18 2.20 5.88
N TRP A 76 -5.36 2.44 6.43
CA TRP A 76 -6.62 1.95 5.88
C TRP A 76 -7.78 2.93 6.06
N ALA A 77 -8.87 2.68 5.34
CA ALA A 77 -10.14 3.38 5.53
C ALA A 77 -11.34 2.49 5.19
N SER A 78 -12.49 2.71 5.82
CA SER A 78 -13.71 1.94 5.59
C SER A 78 -14.28 2.12 4.17
N TRP A 79 -14.08 3.29 3.58
CA TRP A 79 -14.50 3.64 2.23
C TRP A 79 -13.58 3.13 1.12
N CYS A 80 -12.44 2.49 1.46
CA CYS A 80 -11.39 2.09 0.54
C CYS A 80 -11.64 0.65 -0.01
N PRO A 81 -12.01 0.46 -1.29
CA PRO A 81 -12.25 -0.88 -1.84
C PRO A 81 -11.01 -1.78 -1.85
N PRO A 82 -9.78 -1.30 -2.19
CA PRO A 82 -8.58 -2.13 -2.09
C PRO A 82 -8.25 -2.58 -0.66
N CYS A 83 -8.53 -1.73 0.37
CA CYS A 83 -8.37 -2.11 1.78
C CYS A 83 -9.28 -3.28 2.15
N ARG A 84 -10.49 -3.33 1.58
CA ARG A 84 -11.41 -4.45 1.76
C ARG A 84 -10.88 -5.73 1.11
N ALA A 85 -10.21 -5.61 -0.04
CA ALA A 85 -9.65 -6.76 -0.75
C ALA A 85 -8.51 -7.43 0.03
N GLU A 86 -7.71 -6.66 0.78
CA GLU A 86 -6.60 -7.20 1.58
C GLU A 86 -7.01 -7.65 2.99
N HIS A 87 -8.21 -7.29 3.45
CA HIS A 87 -8.60 -7.43 4.86
C HIS A 87 -8.51 -8.88 5.39
N GLU A 88 -8.92 -9.85 4.57
CA GLU A 88 -8.80 -11.27 4.92
C GLU A 88 -7.32 -11.68 5.08
N LYS A 89 -6.42 -11.14 4.26
CA LYS A 89 -4.99 -11.39 4.38
C LYS A 89 -4.41 -10.79 5.67
N LEU A 90 -4.86 -9.61 6.07
CA LEU A 90 -4.46 -9.03 7.36
C LEU A 90 -4.93 -9.88 8.55
N LEU A 91 -6.14 -10.45 8.48
CA LEU A 91 -6.63 -11.39 9.50
C LEU A 91 -5.75 -12.64 9.58
N GLU A 92 -5.41 -13.27 8.44
CA GLU A 92 -4.51 -14.43 8.39
C GLU A 92 -3.13 -14.12 8.99
N ILE A 93 -2.56 -12.95 8.68
CA ILE A 93 -1.26 -12.51 9.22
C ILE A 93 -1.36 -12.29 10.74
N ALA A 94 -2.43 -11.68 11.23
CA ALA A 94 -2.66 -11.50 12.66
C ALA A 94 -2.84 -12.83 13.39
N GLU A 95 -3.58 -13.78 12.81
CA GLU A 95 -3.77 -15.14 13.33
C GLU A 95 -2.45 -15.93 13.38
N SER A 96 -1.49 -15.66 12.49
CA SER A 96 -0.15 -16.25 12.54
C SER A 96 0.71 -15.73 13.69
N GLY A 97 0.23 -14.72 14.44
CA GLY A 97 0.90 -14.15 15.60
C GLY A 97 1.63 -12.84 15.34
N THR A 98 1.58 -12.30 14.12
CA THR A 98 2.20 -11.03 13.80
C THR A 98 1.35 -9.87 14.32
N VAL A 99 1.98 -8.97 15.02
CA VAL A 99 1.35 -7.74 15.51
C VAL A 99 1.09 -6.78 14.36
N ILE A 100 -0.15 -6.34 14.21
CA ILE A 100 -0.55 -5.35 13.21
C ILE A 100 -1.14 -4.14 13.92
N PHE A 101 -0.63 -2.96 13.63
CA PHE A 101 -1.19 -1.67 14.03
C PHE A 101 -1.95 -1.07 12.87
N GLY A 102 -3.17 -0.61 13.13
CA GLY A 102 -3.98 0.09 12.15
C GLY A 102 -3.88 1.60 12.32
N VAL A 103 -3.80 2.33 11.21
CA VAL A 103 -4.00 3.78 11.18
C VAL A 103 -5.17 4.06 10.24
N ASN A 104 -6.32 4.40 10.83
CA ASN A 104 -7.52 4.73 10.06
C ASN A 104 -7.46 6.19 9.62
N ILE A 105 -7.43 6.44 8.31
CA ILE A 105 -7.16 7.76 7.75
C ILE A 105 -8.36 8.34 7.01
N LYS A 106 -8.62 9.65 7.23
CA LYS A 106 -9.64 10.43 6.50
C LYS A 106 -10.98 9.71 6.41
N ASP A 107 -11.42 9.13 7.50
CA ASP A 107 -12.61 8.30 7.60
C ASP A 107 -13.58 8.88 8.63
N ASP A 108 -14.81 8.41 8.58
CA ASP A 108 -15.78 8.62 9.64
C ASP A 108 -15.61 7.54 10.72
N LYS A 109 -15.57 7.95 11.97
CA LYS A 109 -15.31 7.07 13.10
C LYS A 109 -16.34 5.94 13.24
N GLU A 110 -17.62 6.23 13.01
CA GLU A 110 -18.70 5.25 13.10
C GLU A 110 -18.61 4.24 11.96
N ASN A 111 -18.27 4.70 10.76
CA ASN A 111 -18.06 3.84 9.61
C ASN A 111 -16.85 2.91 9.79
N ALA A 112 -15.73 3.42 10.32
CA ALA A 112 -14.56 2.64 10.63
C ALA A 112 -14.83 1.55 11.67
N LEU A 113 -15.56 1.90 12.76
CA LEU A 113 -15.97 0.94 13.78
C LEU A 113 -16.92 -0.13 13.23
N SER A 114 -17.91 0.27 12.44
CA SER A 114 -18.86 -0.65 11.79
C SER A 114 -18.14 -1.61 10.84
N TYR A 115 -17.12 -1.12 10.13
CA TYR A 115 -16.29 -1.93 9.26
C TYR A 115 -15.57 -3.03 10.02
N LEU A 116 -14.86 -2.70 11.11
CA LEU A 116 -14.15 -3.68 11.95
C LEU A 116 -15.09 -4.66 12.64
N GLN A 117 -16.25 -4.21 13.08
CA GLN A 117 -17.29 -5.09 13.66
C GLN A 117 -17.83 -6.10 12.64
N ARG A 118 -17.97 -5.69 11.39
CA ARG A 118 -18.57 -6.51 10.33
C ARG A 118 -17.60 -7.52 9.74
N TYR A 119 -16.34 -7.14 9.54
CA TYR A 119 -15.35 -7.93 8.81
C TYR A 119 -14.27 -8.53 9.71
N GLY A 120 -14.28 -8.27 11.01
CA GLY A 120 -13.25 -8.66 11.96
C GLY A 120 -12.21 -7.53 12.17
N ASN A 121 -11.44 -7.65 13.24
CA ASN A 121 -10.39 -6.68 13.57
C ASN A 121 -9.02 -7.37 13.60
N PRO A 122 -8.16 -7.19 12.59
CA PRO A 122 -6.83 -7.75 12.56
C PRO A 122 -5.82 -6.97 13.42
N PHE A 123 -6.20 -5.78 13.93
CA PHE A 123 -5.30 -4.85 14.57
C PHE A 123 -5.23 -5.06 16.08
N GLN A 124 -4.02 -5.09 16.63
CA GLN A 124 -3.80 -5.05 18.07
C GLN A 124 -4.18 -3.68 18.66
N ALA A 125 -3.86 -2.62 17.92
CA ALA A 125 -4.21 -1.25 18.26
C ALA A 125 -4.56 -0.47 17.00
N VAL A 126 -5.45 0.53 17.10
CA VAL A 126 -5.88 1.35 15.96
C VAL A 126 -5.91 2.82 16.34
N SER A 127 -5.07 3.60 15.71
CA SER A 127 -5.13 5.06 15.80
C SER A 127 -6.05 5.64 14.74
N TYR A 128 -6.65 6.78 15.07
CA TYR A 128 -7.57 7.50 14.19
C TYR A 128 -6.93 8.80 13.70
N ASP A 129 -6.81 8.96 12.39
CA ASP A 129 -6.16 10.08 11.71
C ASP A 129 -7.14 10.78 10.75
N PRO A 130 -8.17 11.48 11.27
CA PRO A 130 -9.22 12.09 10.45
C PRO A 130 -8.69 13.15 9.49
N ASP A 131 -7.63 13.84 9.87
CA ASP A 131 -7.03 14.91 9.09
C ASP A 131 -5.96 14.41 8.11
N GLY A 132 -5.55 13.14 8.21
CA GLY A 132 -4.48 12.53 7.39
C GLY A 132 -3.09 13.07 7.72
N ARG A 133 -2.87 13.61 8.93
CA ARG A 133 -1.59 14.17 9.33
C ARG A 133 -0.54 13.08 9.51
N THR A 134 -0.91 12.01 10.20
CA THR A 134 -0.05 10.82 10.36
C THR A 134 0.31 10.22 9.00
N ALA A 135 -0.67 10.12 8.10
CA ALA A 135 -0.44 9.64 6.74
C ALA A 135 0.60 10.50 5.99
N ILE A 136 0.54 11.83 6.15
CA ILE A 136 1.53 12.75 5.55
C ILE A 136 2.92 12.51 6.15
N ASP A 137 3.04 12.42 7.48
CA ASP A 137 4.31 12.23 8.17
C ASP A 137 4.98 10.88 7.79
N TRP A 138 4.17 9.85 7.48
CA TRP A 138 4.62 8.55 7.00
C TRP A 138 4.82 8.50 5.48
N GLY A 139 4.55 9.58 4.75
CA GLY A 139 4.65 9.64 3.29
C GLY A 139 3.62 8.76 2.57
N VAL A 140 2.50 8.44 3.23
CA VAL A 140 1.39 7.68 2.65
C VAL A 140 0.66 8.53 1.64
N THR A 141 0.49 8.01 0.44
CA THR A 141 -0.18 8.71 -0.67
C THR A 141 -1.66 8.36 -0.76
N ALA A 142 -1.99 7.09 -0.60
CA ALA A 142 -3.36 6.59 -0.62
C ALA A 142 -3.44 5.22 0.11
N PRO A 143 -4.56 4.95 0.84
CA PRO A 143 -4.75 3.62 1.42
C PRO A 143 -5.08 2.57 0.32
N PRO A 144 -4.68 1.29 0.51
CA PRO A 144 -3.91 0.81 1.62
C PRO A 144 -2.40 0.95 1.40
N GLU A 145 -1.68 1.21 2.46
CA GLU A 145 -0.22 1.10 2.50
C GLU A 145 0.21 0.38 3.78
N THR A 146 1.17 -0.53 3.67
CA THR A 146 1.66 -1.33 4.80
C THR A 146 3.16 -1.16 4.97
N PHE A 147 3.57 -0.88 6.20
CA PHE A 147 4.98 -0.78 6.59
C PHE A 147 5.36 -1.97 7.47
N ILE A 148 6.57 -2.49 7.27
CA ILE A 148 7.20 -3.47 8.15
C ILE A 148 8.14 -2.71 9.07
N ILE A 149 8.01 -2.88 10.39
CA ILE A 149 8.88 -2.27 11.39
C ILE A 149 9.50 -3.32 12.30
N ASN A 150 10.74 -3.08 12.74
CA ASN A 150 11.46 -3.97 13.65
C ASN A 150 11.18 -3.65 15.13
N ASN A 151 11.89 -4.35 16.03
CA ASN A 151 11.80 -4.19 17.49
C ASN A 151 12.34 -2.85 18.00
N GLU A 152 13.18 -2.14 17.23
CA GLU A 152 13.63 -0.78 17.53
C GLU A 152 12.63 0.29 17.08
N GLY A 153 11.62 -0.10 16.28
CA GLY A 153 10.67 0.80 15.65
C GLY A 153 11.19 1.44 14.36
N GLU A 154 12.19 0.83 13.73
CA GLU A 154 12.69 1.28 12.42
C GLU A 154 11.87 0.68 11.29
N VAL A 155 11.67 1.45 10.24
CA VAL A 155 10.97 1.02 9.03
C VAL A 155 11.91 0.18 8.16
N LEU A 156 11.58 -1.09 7.99
CA LEU A 156 12.35 -2.00 7.14
C LEU A 156 11.86 -1.98 5.68
N PHE A 157 10.56 -1.83 5.49
CA PHE A 157 9.94 -1.90 4.16
C PHE A 157 8.63 -1.12 4.10
N ARG A 158 8.30 -0.59 2.93
CA ARG A 158 7.01 0.04 2.60
C ARG A 158 6.39 -0.66 1.39
N PHE A 159 5.15 -1.04 1.53
CA PHE A 159 4.34 -1.58 0.45
C PHE A 159 3.15 -0.66 0.18
N ALA A 160 3.12 -0.03 -0.98
CA ALA A 160 2.01 0.78 -1.45
C ALA A 160 1.07 -0.08 -2.30
N GLY A 161 -0.15 -0.26 -1.83
CA GLY A 161 -1.17 -1.09 -2.46
C GLY A 161 -1.67 -2.24 -1.58
N PRO A 162 -2.68 -2.98 -2.05
CA PRO A 162 -3.30 -4.04 -1.26
C PRO A 162 -2.44 -5.31 -1.20
N LEU A 163 -2.44 -5.99 -0.06
CA LEU A 163 -1.73 -7.26 0.17
C LEU A 163 -2.41 -8.43 -0.56
N VAL A 164 -2.57 -8.31 -1.87
CA VAL A 164 -3.18 -9.32 -2.74
C VAL A 164 -2.47 -9.40 -4.09
N GLY A 165 -2.68 -10.51 -4.81
CA GLY A 165 -2.19 -10.67 -6.17
C GLY A 165 -0.68 -10.83 -6.30
N GLN A 166 -0.16 -10.54 -7.50
CA GLN A 166 1.24 -10.81 -7.83
C GLN A 166 2.20 -9.92 -7.06
N ASP A 167 1.86 -8.63 -6.85
CA ASP A 167 2.73 -7.70 -6.12
C ASP A 167 2.92 -8.11 -4.65
N TYR A 168 1.86 -8.59 -4.01
CA TYR A 168 1.98 -9.18 -2.68
C TYR A 168 2.98 -10.34 -2.66
N LEU A 169 2.88 -11.28 -3.62
CA LEU A 169 3.72 -12.48 -3.67
C LEU A 169 5.17 -12.18 -4.03
N SER A 170 5.40 -11.20 -4.92
CA SER A 170 6.74 -10.94 -5.46
C SER A 170 7.51 -9.85 -4.71
N ARG A 171 6.83 -8.97 -3.96
CA ARG A 171 7.44 -7.81 -3.31
C ARG A 171 7.27 -7.81 -1.80
N PHE A 172 6.01 -7.91 -1.32
CA PHE A 172 5.74 -7.84 0.13
C PHE A 172 6.20 -9.10 0.85
N LEU A 173 5.76 -10.28 0.39
CA LEU A 173 6.02 -11.55 1.07
C LEU A 173 7.52 -11.84 1.25
N PRO A 174 8.39 -11.69 0.22
CA PRO A 174 9.83 -11.87 0.42
C PRO A 174 10.46 -10.88 1.41
N ALA A 175 10.01 -9.62 1.43
CA ALA A 175 10.49 -8.63 2.38
C ALA A 175 10.06 -8.97 3.81
N TYR A 176 8.81 -9.41 3.97
CA TYR A 176 8.25 -9.84 5.25
C TYR A 176 8.95 -11.10 5.80
N ASP A 177 9.13 -12.13 4.97
CA ASP A 177 9.84 -13.36 5.35
C ASP A 177 11.31 -13.07 5.72
N SER A 178 11.96 -12.16 4.97
CA SER A 178 13.32 -11.72 5.29
C SER A 178 13.38 -10.99 6.63
N ALA A 179 12.40 -10.13 6.93
CA ALA A 179 12.33 -9.44 8.21
C ALA A 179 12.19 -10.41 9.38
N LEU A 180 11.28 -11.40 9.25
CA LEU A 180 11.08 -12.45 10.26
C LEU A 180 12.31 -13.34 10.49
N SER A 181 13.12 -13.56 9.44
CA SER A 181 14.30 -14.43 9.53
C SER A 181 15.52 -13.74 10.13
N ASN A 182 15.54 -12.42 10.16
CA ASN A 182 16.65 -11.59 10.65
C ASN A 182 16.40 -11.00 12.05
N GLU A 183 15.35 -11.46 12.73
CA GLU A 183 14.95 -11.04 14.08
C GLU A 183 15.77 -11.68 15.23
#